data_11f82e59ca3142994ffcdf5ca9f9b5c0
#
_entry.id   11f82e59ca3142994ffcdf5ca9f9b5c0
#
_cell.length_a   1.000
_cell.length_b   1.000
_cell.length_c   1.000
_cell.angle_alpha   90.00
_cell.angle_beta   90.00
_cell.angle_gamma   90.00
#
_symmetry.space_group_name_H-M   'P 1'
#
loop_
_entity.id
_entity.type
_entity.pdbx_description
1 polymer ?
#
loop_
_entity_poly.entity_id
_entity_poly.type
_entity_poly.pdbx_seq_one_letter_code
_entity_poly.pdbx_strand_id
1 'polypeptide(L)'
;MSDEKPAVAIDDAAPPETAKNALAYLAAKVKKPTGDAFLLAVLAGAFIAFGGILYIVTAAGEGFSGPRHLLSGLGFSVGLVLVTVAGAELFTGDTMLVIQRVRDRLDRGTMWRFWGVVYAGNLAGSLVVAILFVLAGGHLVGEGAVGLSALETGAGKVGKGVLQLVASGILANMLVCLAVWMAQAARTVPGKILAIVGPVTAFVAAGFEHSVANMSIIPIALFVKGFAGPDFWAAAGTDPSAFAALGVLGFLKNLVFVTIGNILGGGSVGLAYWYAYLQKVG
;
A
#
# COMPACT_ATOMS: atom_id res chain seq x y z
N MET A 1 27.08 32.52 -26.13
CA MET A 1 26.51 31.14 -26.03
C MET A 1 25.24 31.27 -25.20
N SER A 2 24.09 31.18 -25.85
CA SER A 2 22.79 31.27 -25.18
C SER A 2 22.59 30.00 -24.36
N ASP A 3 22.47 30.13 -23.02
CA ASP A 3 22.00 29.07 -22.12
C ASP A 3 20.51 28.75 -22.41
N GLU A 4 20.23 28.19 -23.57
CA GLU A 4 18.91 27.61 -23.82
C GLU A 4 18.79 26.38 -22.96
N LYS A 5 18.04 26.50 -21.86
CA LYS A 5 17.59 25.33 -21.11
C LYS A 5 16.86 24.41 -22.07
N PRO A 6 17.19 23.10 -22.11
CA PRO A 6 16.50 22.18 -22.99
C PRO A 6 15.00 22.27 -22.74
N ALA A 7 14.22 22.40 -23.81
CA ALA A 7 12.77 22.47 -23.71
C ALA A 7 12.27 21.23 -22.94
N VAL A 8 11.53 21.46 -21.86
CA VAL A 8 10.94 20.37 -21.07
C VAL A 8 9.93 19.68 -22.00
N ALA A 9 10.16 18.41 -22.31
CA ALA A 9 9.21 17.64 -23.09
C ALA A 9 7.84 17.65 -22.37
N ILE A 10 6.82 18.11 -23.06
CA ILE A 10 5.44 18.24 -22.54
C ILE A 10 4.75 16.87 -22.52
N ASP A 11 5.12 15.99 -23.48
CA ASP A 11 4.52 14.66 -23.62
C ASP A 11 5.00 13.70 -22.53
N ASP A 12 4.12 12.77 -22.11
CA ASP A 12 4.47 11.68 -21.23
C ASP A 12 5.50 10.74 -21.88
N ALA A 13 6.28 10.04 -21.04
CA ALA A 13 7.33 9.15 -21.53
C ALA A 13 6.75 7.93 -22.24
N ALA A 14 7.27 7.59 -23.43
CA ALA A 14 6.96 6.36 -24.12
C ALA A 14 7.38 5.12 -23.29
N PRO A 15 6.79 3.92 -23.50
CA PRO A 15 7.06 2.74 -22.67
C PRO A 15 8.55 2.38 -22.49
N PRO A 16 9.43 2.46 -23.51
CA PRO A 16 10.87 2.20 -23.28
C PRO A 16 11.56 3.26 -22.43
N GLU A 17 11.13 4.52 -22.50
CA GLU A 17 11.65 5.62 -21.67
C GLU A 17 11.12 5.48 -20.24
N THR A 18 9.83 5.15 -20.07
CA THR A 18 9.23 4.82 -18.77
C THR A 18 10.03 3.75 -18.05
N ALA A 19 10.46 2.70 -18.76
CA ALA A 19 11.27 1.63 -18.17
C ALA A 19 12.64 2.14 -17.68
N LYS A 20 13.27 3.05 -18.42
CA LYS A 20 14.54 3.71 -17.97
C LYS A 20 14.31 4.59 -16.76
N ASN A 21 13.23 5.36 -16.73
CA ASN A 21 12.87 6.22 -15.61
C ASN A 21 12.60 5.40 -14.35
N ALA A 22 11.82 4.31 -14.46
CA ALA A 22 11.55 3.40 -13.36
C ALA A 22 12.83 2.74 -12.83
N LEU A 23 13.74 2.34 -13.73
CA LEU A 23 15.03 1.79 -13.32
C LEU A 23 15.88 2.80 -12.53
N ALA A 24 15.96 4.04 -13.00
CA ALA A 24 16.69 5.13 -12.33
C ALA A 24 16.05 5.44 -10.96
N TYR A 25 14.72 5.51 -10.90
CA TYR A 25 13.96 5.70 -9.68
C TYR A 25 14.29 4.62 -8.63
N LEU A 26 14.25 3.34 -9.02
CA LEU A 26 14.57 2.22 -8.14
C LEU A 26 16.04 2.23 -7.69
N ALA A 27 16.98 2.57 -8.59
CA ALA A 27 18.39 2.66 -8.25
C ALA A 27 18.70 3.78 -7.25
N ALA A 28 17.96 4.89 -7.30
CA ALA A 28 18.14 6.01 -6.37
C ALA A 28 17.70 5.67 -4.94
N LYS A 29 16.71 4.78 -4.78
CA LYS A 29 16.16 4.40 -3.47
C LYS A 29 17.20 3.75 -2.56
N VAL A 30 17.92 2.75 -3.06
CA VAL A 30 18.89 1.98 -2.28
C VAL A 30 20.17 2.75 -1.93
N LYS A 31 20.36 3.93 -2.50
CA LYS A 31 21.49 4.82 -2.20
C LYS A 31 21.25 5.71 -0.99
N LYS A 32 20.02 5.79 -0.50
CA LYS A 32 19.67 6.61 0.67
C LYS A 32 20.33 6.06 1.94
N PRO A 33 20.78 6.95 2.84
CA PRO A 33 21.16 6.56 4.20
C PRO A 33 20.04 5.77 4.88
N THR A 34 20.39 4.78 5.70
CA THR A 34 19.41 3.91 6.35
C THR A 34 18.40 4.68 7.21
N GLY A 35 18.86 5.72 7.91
CA GLY A 35 17.97 6.59 8.73
C GLY A 35 16.95 7.34 7.88
N ASP A 36 17.37 7.90 6.74
CA ASP A 36 16.49 8.62 5.83
C ASP A 36 15.47 7.66 5.20
N ALA A 37 15.92 6.48 4.77
CA ALA A 37 15.05 5.45 4.24
C ALA A 37 14.00 5.01 5.27
N PHE A 38 14.40 4.83 6.54
CA PHE A 38 13.47 4.48 7.62
C PHE A 38 12.45 5.59 7.89
N LEU A 39 12.88 6.86 7.98
CA LEU A 39 11.98 7.99 8.20
C LEU A 39 10.97 8.13 7.05
N LEU A 40 11.43 8.05 5.81
CA LEU A 40 10.54 8.07 4.64
C LEU A 40 9.59 6.86 4.61
N ALA A 41 10.02 5.72 5.13
CA ALA A 41 9.16 4.55 5.26
C ALA A 41 8.10 4.73 6.36
N VAL A 42 8.42 5.37 7.48
CA VAL A 42 7.42 5.75 8.51
C VAL A 42 6.35 6.66 7.89
N LEU A 43 6.76 7.67 7.12
CA LEU A 43 5.83 8.54 6.40
C LEU A 43 4.95 7.75 5.42
N ALA A 44 5.52 6.82 4.65
CA ALA A 44 4.74 6.01 3.72
C ALA A 44 3.71 5.13 4.44
N GLY A 45 4.08 4.52 5.57
CA GLY A 45 3.15 3.76 6.40
C GLY A 45 1.98 4.62 6.89
N ALA A 46 2.29 5.85 7.36
CA ALA A 46 1.26 6.82 7.77
C ALA A 46 0.35 7.23 6.60
N PHE A 47 0.92 7.49 5.41
CA PHE A 47 0.15 7.86 4.22
C PHE A 47 -0.79 6.75 3.76
N ILE A 48 -0.30 5.51 3.74
CA ILE A 48 -1.16 4.35 3.42
C ILE A 48 -2.23 4.15 4.49
N ALA A 49 -1.94 4.42 5.76
CA ALA A 49 -2.94 4.35 6.83
C ALA A 49 -4.05 5.39 6.65
N PHE A 50 -3.77 6.61 6.19
CA PHE A 50 -4.81 7.58 5.82
C PHE A 50 -5.69 7.05 4.68
N GLY A 51 -5.10 6.41 3.67
CA GLY A 51 -5.86 5.70 2.65
C GLY A 51 -6.72 4.58 3.24
N GLY A 52 -6.19 3.81 4.20
CA GLY A 52 -6.91 2.77 4.93
C GLY A 52 -8.09 3.30 5.74
N ILE A 53 -7.94 4.47 6.38
CA ILE A 53 -9.03 5.15 7.08
C ILE A 53 -10.14 5.56 6.10
N LEU A 54 -9.78 6.18 4.97
CA LEU A 54 -10.77 6.55 3.94
C LEU A 54 -11.48 5.33 3.36
N TYR A 55 -10.75 4.20 3.17
CA TYR A 55 -11.38 2.93 2.82
C TYR A 55 -12.44 2.51 3.85
N ILE A 56 -12.08 2.47 5.15
CA ILE A 56 -12.99 2.05 6.22
C ILE A 56 -14.23 2.97 6.29
N VAL A 57 -14.03 4.29 6.21
CA VAL A 57 -15.13 5.28 6.25
C VAL A 57 -16.08 5.10 5.07
N THR A 58 -15.54 4.92 3.87
CA THR A 58 -16.37 4.77 2.65
C THR A 58 -16.97 3.37 2.51
N ALA A 59 -16.39 2.36 3.16
CA ALA A 59 -16.94 1.01 3.22
C ALA A 59 -18.07 0.86 4.25
N ALA A 60 -18.21 1.80 5.20
CA ALA A 60 -19.23 1.74 6.23
C ALA A 60 -20.65 1.66 5.64
N GLY A 61 -21.49 0.79 6.25
CA GLY A 61 -22.87 0.52 5.84
C GLY A 61 -23.10 -0.95 5.51
N GLU A 62 -24.36 -1.33 5.42
CA GLU A 62 -24.78 -2.73 5.29
C GLU A 62 -24.58 -3.30 3.88
N GLY A 63 -24.21 -4.56 3.83
CA GLY A 63 -24.17 -5.42 2.65
C GLY A 63 -23.12 -5.04 1.60
N PHE A 64 -22.95 -5.92 0.61
CA PHE A 64 -22.06 -5.69 -0.53
C PHE A 64 -22.68 -4.64 -1.49
N SER A 65 -21.88 -3.66 -1.90
CA SER A 65 -22.23 -2.68 -2.92
C SER A 65 -21.03 -2.39 -3.81
N GLY A 66 -21.14 -2.70 -5.10
CA GLY A 66 -20.10 -2.42 -6.09
C GLY A 66 -19.69 -0.93 -6.12
N PRO A 67 -20.63 0.03 -6.20
CA PRO A 67 -20.30 1.45 -6.14
C PRO A 67 -19.57 1.85 -4.86
N ARG A 68 -19.93 1.30 -3.69
CA ARG A 68 -19.26 1.56 -2.42
C ARG A 68 -17.82 1.05 -2.45
N HIS A 69 -17.57 -0.16 -2.97
CA HIS A 69 -16.22 -0.69 -3.13
C HIS A 69 -15.36 0.15 -4.07
N LEU A 70 -15.94 0.70 -5.16
CA LEU A 70 -15.23 1.64 -6.02
C LEU A 70 -14.88 2.94 -5.28
N LEU A 71 -15.82 3.52 -4.53
CA LEU A 71 -15.55 4.70 -3.71
C LEU A 71 -14.47 4.43 -2.65
N SER A 72 -14.50 3.25 -2.03
CA SER A 72 -13.45 2.83 -1.08
C SER A 72 -12.08 2.72 -1.76
N GLY A 73 -12.03 2.25 -3.00
CA GLY A 73 -10.81 2.23 -3.79
C GLY A 73 -10.30 3.62 -4.16
N LEU A 74 -11.19 4.52 -4.54
CA LEU A 74 -10.84 5.94 -4.79
C LEU A 74 -10.32 6.60 -3.52
N GLY A 75 -10.99 6.44 -2.38
CA GLY A 75 -10.53 6.95 -1.09
C GLY A 75 -9.16 6.40 -0.70
N PHE A 76 -8.97 5.08 -0.84
CA PHE A 76 -7.68 4.44 -0.54
C PHE A 76 -6.54 4.96 -1.41
N SER A 77 -6.81 5.33 -2.67
CA SER A 77 -5.78 5.78 -3.61
C SER A 77 -5.03 7.02 -3.14
N VAL A 78 -5.64 7.83 -2.28
CA VAL A 78 -5.00 8.98 -1.62
C VAL A 78 -3.70 8.56 -0.93
N GLY A 79 -3.66 7.39 -0.30
CA GLY A 79 -2.46 6.87 0.35
C GLY A 79 -1.27 6.73 -0.62
N LEU A 80 -1.45 6.09 -1.77
CA LEU A 80 -0.37 5.91 -2.74
C LEU A 80 -0.03 7.20 -3.50
N VAL A 81 -1.00 8.09 -3.70
CA VAL A 81 -0.76 9.44 -4.23
C VAL A 81 0.18 10.20 -3.31
N LEU A 82 -0.10 10.24 -1.99
CA LEU A 82 0.77 10.87 -1.00
C LEU A 82 2.18 10.26 -1.02
N VAL A 83 2.29 8.93 -1.01
CA VAL A 83 3.59 8.24 -1.09
C VAL A 83 4.39 8.67 -2.32
N THR A 84 3.76 8.71 -3.49
CA THR A 84 4.45 8.93 -4.76
C THR A 84 4.77 10.41 -4.99
N VAL A 85 3.84 11.30 -4.67
CA VAL A 85 3.99 12.74 -4.93
C VAL A 85 4.84 13.41 -3.85
N ALA A 86 4.66 13.05 -2.57
CA ALA A 86 5.49 13.59 -1.49
C ALA A 86 6.84 12.86 -1.35
N GLY A 87 7.04 11.71 -2.00
CA GLY A 87 8.35 11.06 -2.10
C GLY A 87 8.71 10.18 -0.90
N ALA A 88 7.80 9.33 -0.45
CA ALA A 88 8.01 8.39 0.66
C ALA A 88 8.43 6.97 0.18
N GLU A 89 8.95 6.13 1.09
CA GLU A 89 9.45 4.78 0.78
C GLU A 89 8.42 3.71 1.13
N LEU A 90 7.90 3.03 0.12
CA LEU A 90 6.86 2.01 0.28
C LEU A 90 7.39 0.63 -0.13
N PHE A 91 7.37 -0.31 0.82
CA PHE A 91 7.89 -1.66 0.66
C PHE A 91 7.32 -2.38 -0.58
N THR A 92 6.03 -2.28 -0.81
CA THR A 92 5.36 -2.98 -1.91
C THR A 92 5.82 -2.48 -3.29
N GLY A 93 6.08 -1.18 -3.44
CA GLY A 93 6.73 -0.63 -4.64
C GLY A 93 8.19 -1.07 -4.77
N ASP A 94 8.88 -1.22 -3.63
CA ASP A 94 10.28 -1.59 -3.58
C ASP A 94 10.54 -3.08 -3.91
N THR A 95 9.48 -3.91 -3.97
CA THR A 95 9.61 -5.29 -4.44
C THR A 95 10.12 -5.39 -5.88
N MET A 96 9.97 -4.34 -6.69
CA MET A 96 10.57 -4.23 -8.03
C MET A 96 12.10 -4.08 -8.01
N LEU A 97 12.76 -3.89 -6.85
CA LEU A 97 14.23 -3.87 -6.74
C LEU A 97 14.89 -5.16 -7.22
N VAL A 98 14.14 -6.24 -7.38
CA VAL A 98 14.61 -7.46 -8.04
C VAL A 98 15.21 -7.19 -9.43
N ILE A 99 14.77 -6.13 -10.14
CA ILE A 99 15.35 -5.69 -11.41
C ILE A 99 16.82 -5.33 -11.24
N GLN A 100 17.17 -4.57 -10.19
CA GLN A 100 18.54 -4.17 -9.88
C GLN A 100 19.38 -5.39 -9.53
N ARG A 101 18.78 -6.40 -8.87
CA ARG A 101 19.45 -7.64 -8.52
C ARG A 101 19.77 -8.49 -9.77
N VAL A 102 18.84 -8.64 -10.69
CA VAL A 102 19.03 -9.40 -11.94
C VAL A 102 20.07 -8.75 -12.86
N ARG A 103 20.25 -7.44 -12.74
CA ARG A 103 21.28 -6.67 -13.47
C ARG A 103 22.65 -6.65 -12.77
N ASP A 104 22.82 -7.39 -11.69
CA ASP A 104 24.03 -7.38 -10.83
C ASP A 104 24.45 -5.97 -10.35
N ARG A 105 23.47 -5.06 -10.21
CA ARG A 105 23.68 -3.69 -9.70
C ARG A 105 23.32 -3.56 -8.22
N LEU A 106 22.81 -4.62 -7.61
CA LEU A 106 22.43 -4.66 -6.19
C LEU A 106 22.74 -6.05 -5.62
N ASP A 107 23.53 -6.14 -4.56
CA ASP A 107 23.76 -7.38 -3.85
C ASP A 107 22.54 -7.80 -3.02
N ARG A 108 22.44 -9.12 -2.72
CA ARG A 108 21.29 -9.69 -1.97
C ARG A 108 21.18 -9.12 -0.56
N GLY A 109 22.31 -8.96 0.13
CA GLY A 109 22.32 -8.47 1.53
C GLY A 109 21.78 -7.06 1.63
N THR A 110 22.21 -6.16 0.75
CA THR A 110 21.72 -4.79 0.65
C THR A 110 20.23 -4.74 0.32
N MET A 111 19.75 -5.57 -0.62
CA MET A 111 18.33 -5.63 -0.97
C MET A 111 17.47 -6.06 0.21
N TRP A 112 17.82 -7.16 0.90
CA TRP A 112 17.06 -7.64 2.04
C TRP A 112 17.09 -6.68 3.22
N ARG A 113 18.26 -6.06 3.48
CA ARG A 113 18.40 -5.02 4.51
C ARG A 113 17.49 -3.82 4.21
N PHE A 114 17.50 -3.32 2.98
CA PHE A 114 16.66 -2.20 2.56
C PHE A 114 15.17 -2.55 2.71
N TRP A 115 14.74 -3.70 2.23
CA TRP A 115 13.37 -4.19 2.39
C TRP A 115 12.95 -4.29 3.85
N GLY A 116 13.82 -4.82 4.71
CA GLY A 116 13.55 -4.92 6.15
C GLY A 116 13.38 -3.57 6.82
N VAL A 117 14.26 -2.60 6.50
CA VAL A 117 14.19 -1.22 7.01
C VAL A 117 12.89 -0.55 6.58
N VAL A 118 12.56 -0.63 5.29
CA VAL A 118 11.35 -0.01 4.75
C VAL A 118 10.08 -0.68 5.30
N TYR A 119 10.06 -2.00 5.39
CA TYR A 119 8.94 -2.75 5.96
C TYR A 119 8.68 -2.38 7.42
N ALA A 120 9.73 -2.30 8.24
CA ALA A 120 9.64 -1.90 9.64
C ALA A 120 9.16 -0.45 9.79
N GLY A 121 9.66 0.47 8.96
CA GLY A 121 9.19 1.86 8.94
C GLY A 121 7.73 1.98 8.53
N ASN A 122 7.30 1.25 7.48
CA ASN A 122 5.89 1.23 7.07
C ASN A 122 4.98 0.72 8.21
N LEU A 123 5.39 -0.35 8.92
CA LEU A 123 4.64 -0.86 10.07
C LEU A 123 4.55 0.18 11.18
N ALA A 124 5.67 0.82 11.55
CA ALA A 124 5.69 1.84 12.60
C ALA A 124 4.74 3.01 12.28
N GLY A 125 4.83 3.58 11.07
CA GLY A 125 3.96 4.69 10.64
C GLY A 125 2.48 4.30 10.59
N SER A 126 2.18 3.09 10.12
CA SER A 126 0.81 2.55 10.08
C SER A 126 0.22 2.39 11.47
N LEU A 127 0.98 1.86 12.43
CA LEU A 127 0.53 1.68 13.81
C LEU A 127 0.29 3.01 14.53
N VAL A 128 1.17 4.00 14.32
CA VAL A 128 0.99 5.35 14.89
C VAL A 128 -0.33 5.97 14.42
N VAL A 129 -0.62 5.93 13.13
CA VAL A 129 -1.87 6.48 12.60
C VAL A 129 -3.08 5.66 13.07
N ALA A 130 -2.96 4.33 13.12
CA ALA A 130 -4.05 3.45 13.57
C ALA A 130 -4.46 3.76 15.02
N ILE A 131 -3.49 3.91 15.94
CA ILE A 131 -3.81 4.25 17.34
C ILE A 131 -4.35 5.68 17.45
N LEU A 132 -3.76 6.65 16.75
CA LEU A 132 -4.23 8.05 16.78
C LEU A 132 -5.66 8.17 16.25
N PHE A 133 -6.03 7.42 15.21
CA PHE A 133 -7.39 7.39 14.68
C PHE A 133 -8.42 6.94 15.73
N VAL A 134 -8.10 5.87 16.48
CA VAL A 134 -9.00 5.37 17.54
C VAL A 134 -9.04 6.33 18.72
N LEU A 135 -7.89 6.87 19.15
CA LEU A 135 -7.83 7.88 20.23
C LEU A 135 -8.57 9.17 19.87
N ALA A 136 -8.57 9.57 18.61
CA ALA A 136 -9.33 10.71 18.11
C ALA A 136 -10.85 10.46 18.03
N GLY A 137 -11.33 9.28 18.39
CA GLY A 137 -12.74 8.91 18.30
C GLY A 137 -13.21 8.60 16.87
N GLY A 138 -12.32 8.37 15.92
CA GLY A 138 -12.66 8.10 14.53
C GLY A 138 -13.58 6.89 14.35
N HIS A 139 -13.49 5.91 15.25
CA HIS A 139 -14.37 4.73 15.27
C HIS A 139 -15.82 5.05 15.69
N LEU A 140 -16.08 6.20 16.33
CA LEU A 140 -17.41 6.63 16.77
C LEU A 140 -18.19 7.36 15.67
N VAL A 141 -17.55 7.73 14.57
CA VAL A 141 -18.20 8.44 13.46
C VAL A 141 -19.35 7.62 12.91
N GLY A 142 -20.47 8.30 12.59
CA GLY A 142 -21.69 7.67 12.09
C GLY A 142 -22.32 6.72 13.11
N GLU A 143 -22.38 7.15 14.39
CA GLU A 143 -22.96 6.35 15.48
C GLU A 143 -22.29 4.97 15.63
N GLY A 144 -20.96 4.91 15.40
CA GLY A 144 -20.18 3.68 15.48
C GLY A 144 -20.08 2.88 14.17
N ALA A 145 -20.76 3.30 13.10
CA ALA A 145 -20.72 2.58 11.82
C ALA A 145 -19.31 2.44 11.23
N VAL A 146 -18.45 3.44 11.41
CA VAL A 146 -17.06 3.38 10.96
C VAL A 146 -16.25 2.36 11.77
N GLY A 147 -16.46 2.29 13.08
CA GLY A 147 -15.81 1.29 13.94
C GLY A 147 -16.28 -0.13 13.62
N LEU A 148 -17.56 -0.33 13.36
CA LEU A 148 -18.11 -1.62 12.93
C LEU A 148 -17.53 -2.05 11.58
N SER A 149 -17.45 -1.14 10.61
CA SER A 149 -16.80 -1.39 9.31
C SER A 149 -15.33 -1.80 9.47
N ALA A 150 -14.59 -1.16 10.40
CA ALA A 150 -13.22 -1.55 10.71
C ALA A 150 -13.14 -2.97 11.26
N LEU A 151 -14.00 -3.33 12.21
CA LEU A 151 -14.07 -4.66 12.82
C LEU A 151 -14.38 -5.75 11.80
N GLU A 152 -15.42 -5.55 10.98
CA GLU A 152 -15.82 -6.48 9.93
C GLU A 152 -14.72 -6.68 8.88
N THR A 153 -14.10 -5.57 8.45
CA THR A 153 -12.99 -5.61 7.51
C THR A 153 -11.79 -6.37 8.10
N GLY A 154 -11.39 -6.05 9.32
CA GLY A 154 -10.29 -6.72 10.01
C GLY A 154 -10.55 -8.21 10.20
N ALA A 155 -11.73 -8.59 10.65
CA ALA A 155 -12.15 -9.98 10.82
C ALA A 155 -12.14 -10.76 9.50
N GLY A 156 -12.68 -10.16 8.44
CA GLY A 156 -12.65 -10.73 7.09
C GLY A 156 -11.23 -10.97 6.57
N LYS A 157 -10.29 -10.06 6.84
CA LYS A 157 -8.88 -10.18 6.43
C LYS A 157 -8.14 -11.30 7.17
N VAL A 158 -8.29 -11.42 8.48
CA VAL A 158 -7.62 -12.48 9.26
C VAL A 158 -8.24 -13.86 9.06
N GLY A 159 -9.52 -13.92 8.66
CA GLY A 159 -10.25 -15.16 8.37
C GLY A 159 -9.83 -15.87 7.07
N LYS A 160 -9.15 -15.17 6.15
CA LYS A 160 -8.74 -15.75 4.86
C LYS A 160 -7.77 -16.92 5.01
N GLY A 161 -7.90 -17.92 4.12
CA GLY A 161 -6.97 -19.05 4.02
C GLY A 161 -5.61 -18.63 3.42
N VAL A 162 -4.57 -19.41 3.68
CA VAL A 162 -3.19 -19.11 3.25
C VAL A 162 -3.08 -18.92 1.73
N LEU A 163 -3.63 -19.86 0.95
CA LEU A 163 -3.59 -19.76 -0.51
C LEU A 163 -4.29 -18.48 -1.02
N GLN A 164 -5.42 -18.13 -0.41
CA GLN A 164 -6.18 -16.93 -0.74
C GLN A 164 -5.38 -15.66 -0.41
N LEU A 165 -4.67 -15.62 0.74
CA LEU A 165 -3.82 -14.49 1.12
C LEU A 165 -2.66 -14.30 0.12
N VAL A 166 -1.99 -15.39 -0.27
CA VAL A 166 -0.87 -15.32 -1.23
C VAL A 166 -1.36 -14.91 -2.61
N ALA A 167 -2.38 -15.57 -3.17
CA ALA A 167 -2.90 -15.27 -4.49
C ALA A 167 -3.43 -13.83 -4.59
N SER A 168 -4.19 -13.41 -3.58
CA SER A 168 -4.73 -12.06 -3.46
C SER A 168 -3.60 -11.02 -3.31
N GLY A 169 -2.55 -11.35 -2.55
CA GLY A 169 -1.35 -10.53 -2.42
C GLY A 169 -0.59 -10.36 -3.74
N ILE A 170 -0.48 -11.41 -4.55
CA ILE A 170 0.13 -11.34 -5.89
C ILE A 170 -0.62 -10.31 -6.75
N LEU A 171 -1.94 -10.48 -6.88
CA LEU A 171 -2.79 -9.63 -7.73
C LEU A 171 -2.78 -8.17 -7.26
N ALA A 172 -2.85 -7.93 -5.94
CA ALA A 172 -2.78 -6.58 -5.40
C ALA A 172 -1.46 -5.90 -5.78
N ASN A 173 -0.33 -6.55 -5.56
CA ASN A 173 0.95 -5.89 -5.77
C ASN A 173 1.37 -5.81 -7.23
N MET A 174 0.83 -6.64 -8.11
CA MET A 174 0.92 -6.38 -9.55
C MET A 174 0.32 -5.02 -9.91
N LEU A 175 -0.89 -4.71 -9.41
CA LEU A 175 -1.55 -3.43 -9.67
C LEU A 175 -0.84 -2.25 -9.00
N VAL A 176 -0.35 -2.41 -7.77
CA VAL A 176 0.44 -1.37 -7.09
C VAL A 176 1.73 -1.08 -7.83
N CYS A 177 2.47 -2.09 -8.26
CA CYS A 177 3.70 -1.92 -9.03
C CYS A 177 3.43 -1.32 -10.41
N LEU A 178 2.32 -1.66 -11.06
CA LEU A 178 1.89 -1.00 -12.29
C LEU A 178 1.56 0.48 -12.06
N ALA A 179 0.87 0.83 -10.97
CA ALA A 179 0.62 2.23 -10.62
C ALA A 179 1.93 3.02 -10.44
N VAL A 180 2.90 2.46 -9.69
CA VAL A 180 4.22 3.07 -9.49
C VAL A 180 4.99 3.17 -10.81
N TRP A 181 4.93 2.14 -11.66
CA TRP A 181 5.56 2.12 -12.97
C TRP A 181 4.98 3.17 -13.90
N MET A 182 3.65 3.24 -14.02
CA MET A 182 2.95 4.22 -14.85
C MET A 182 3.22 5.66 -14.38
N ALA A 183 3.35 5.87 -13.07
CA ALA A 183 3.72 7.18 -12.53
C ALA A 183 5.12 7.66 -12.98
N GLN A 184 6.01 6.75 -13.44
CA GLN A 184 7.30 7.13 -14.03
C GLN A 184 7.17 7.56 -15.51
N ALA A 185 6.03 7.31 -16.16
CA ALA A 185 5.73 7.89 -17.48
C ALA A 185 5.30 9.35 -17.35
N ALA A 186 4.55 9.68 -16.30
CA ALA A 186 3.94 10.99 -16.11
C ALA A 186 4.96 12.06 -15.69
N ARG A 187 4.95 13.20 -16.37
CA ARG A 187 5.84 14.35 -16.13
C ARG A 187 5.23 15.40 -15.21
N THR A 188 3.92 15.34 -14.97
CA THR A 188 3.18 16.29 -14.13
C THR A 188 2.57 15.62 -12.91
N VAL A 189 2.30 16.40 -11.86
CA VAL A 189 1.60 15.88 -10.66
C VAL A 189 0.21 15.35 -11.01
N PRO A 190 -0.65 16.04 -11.78
CA PRO A 190 -1.94 15.47 -12.18
C PRO A 190 -1.80 14.17 -12.97
N GLY A 191 -0.84 14.06 -13.89
CA GLY A 191 -0.56 12.83 -14.62
C GLY A 191 -0.20 11.66 -13.69
N LYS A 192 0.65 11.92 -12.68
CA LYS A 192 1.00 10.89 -11.67
C LYS A 192 -0.22 10.44 -10.86
N ILE A 193 -1.07 11.39 -10.46
CA ILE A 193 -2.31 11.09 -9.71
C ILE A 193 -3.22 10.18 -10.56
N LEU A 194 -3.46 10.53 -11.82
CA LEU A 194 -4.30 9.73 -12.72
C LEU A 194 -3.74 8.33 -12.98
N ALA A 195 -2.41 8.22 -13.12
CA ALA A 195 -1.74 6.93 -13.30
C ALA A 195 -1.91 5.99 -12.07
N ILE A 196 -2.05 6.56 -10.87
CA ILE A 196 -2.17 5.81 -9.62
C ILE A 196 -3.60 5.40 -9.33
N VAL A 197 -4.55 6.31 -9.50
CA VAL A 197 -5.94 6.13 -9.05
C VAL A 197 -6.60 4.90 -9.65
N GLY A 198 -6.44 4.65 -10.94
CA GLY A 198 -7.06 3.52 -11.64
C GLY A 198 -6.65 2.16 -11.07
N PRO A 199 -5.36 1.79 -11.12
CA PRO A 199 -4.90 0.49 -10.61
C PRO A 199 -5.16 0.31 -9.10
N VAL A 200 -5.03 1.37 -8.29
CA VAL A 200 -5.30 1.31 -6.85
C VAL A 200 -6.78 1.06 -6.58
N THR A 201 -7.66 1.80 -7.25
CA THR A 201 -9.11 1.58 -7.15
C THR A 201 -9.47 0.15 -7.53
N ALA A 202 -8.87 -0.38 -8.59
CA ALA A 202 -9.13 -1.73 -9.08
C ALA A 202 -8.78 -2.80 -8.04
N PHE A 203 -7.56 -2.76 -7.43
CA PHE A 203 -7.20 -3.79 -6.46
C PHE A 203 -8.01 -3.71 -5.17
N VAL A 204 -8.34 -2.50 -4.72
CA VAL A 204 -9.15 -2.30 -3.51
C VAL A 204 -10.59 -2.76 -3.74
N ALA A 205 -11.20 -2.35 -4.85
CA ALA A 205 -12.56 -2.74 -5.19
C ALA A 205 -12.71 -4.25 -5.37
N ALA A 206 -11.67 -4.92 -5.90
CA ALA A 206 -11.62 -6.38 -6.02
C ALA A 206 -11.35 -7.11 -4.69
N GLY A 207 -11.09 -6.39 -3.60
CA GLY A 207 -10.82 -6.99 -2.28
C GLY A 207 -9.47 -7.70 -2.18
N PHE A 208 -8.48 -7.30 -2.99
CA PHE A 208 -7.13 -7.88 -2.96
C PHE A 208 -6.34 -7.40 -1.74
N GLU A 209 -5.34 -8.19 -1.32
CA GLU A 209 -4.63 -8.01 -0.07
C GLU A 209 -3.28 -7.28 -0.27
N HIS A 210 -3.11 -6.19 0.46
CA HIS A 210 -1.89 -5.40 0.44
C HIS A 210 -1.29 -5.32 1.84
N SER A 211 -0.05 -5.81 2.01
CA SER A 211 0.57 -5.98 3.33
C SER A 211 0.66 -4.66 4.11
N VAL A 212 1.11 -3.58 3.48
CA VAL A 212 1.23 -2.28 4.18
C VAL A 212 -0.14 -1.66 4.49
N ALA A 213 -1.17 -1.88 3.65
CA ALA A 213 -2.54 -1.50 4.01
C ALA A 213 -3.04 -2.26 5.24
N ASN A 214 -2.73 -3.55 5.30
CA ASN A 214 -3.13 -4.40 6.42
C ASN A 214 -2.38 -4.04 7.73
N MET A 215 -1.21 -3.40 7.65
CA MET A 215 -0.50 -2.85 8.81
C MET A 215 -1.25 -1.73 9.54
N SER A 216 -2.25 -1.12 8.91
CA SER A 216 -3.13 -0.13 9.54
C SER A 216 -4.55 -0.65 9.74
N ILE A 217 -5.16 -1.24 8.73
CA ILE A 217 -6.57 -1.67 8.74
C ILE A 217 -6.83 -2.71 9.84
N ILE A 218 -5.99 -3.75 9.94
CA ILE A 218 -6.17 -4.79 10.97
C ILE A 218 -5.87 -4.24 12.37
N PRO A 219 -4.78 -3.48 12.63
CA PRO A 219 -4.58 -2.83 13.92
C PRO A 219 -5.67 -1.83 14.31
N ILE A 220 -6.25 -1.04 13.38
CA ILE A 220 -7.43 -0.21 13.70
C ILE A 220 -8.55 -1.09 14.27
N ALA A 221 -8.86 -2.20 13.62
CA ALA A 221 -9.89 -3.13 14.09
C ALA A 221 -9.53 -3.74 15.47
N LEU A 222 -8.25 -4.12 15.68
CA LEU A 222 -7.77 -4.63 16.97
C LEU A 222 -7.88 -3.58 18.09
N PHE A 223 -7.54 -2.32 17.79
CA PHE A 223 -7.64 -1.23 18.76
C PHE A 223 -9.11 -0.88 19.06
N VAL A 224 -10.00 -0.86 18.06
CA VAL A 224 -11.45 -0.71 18.30
C VAL A 224 -11.95 -1.85 19.18
N LYS A 225 -11.63 -3.11 18.85
CA LYS A 225 -12.03 -4.27 19.65
C LYS A 225 -11.54 -4.17 21.11
N GLY A 226 -10.32 -3.66 21.34
CA GLY A 226 -9.71 -3.63 22.65
C GLY A 226 -10.05 -2.39 23.50
N PHE A 227 -10.36 -1.27 22.87
CA PHE A 227 -10.49 0.01 23.58
C PHE A 227 -11.88 0.66 23.47
N ALA A 228 -12.77 0.18 22.58
CA ALA A 228 -14.11 0.74 22.46
C ALA A 228 -14.93 0.46 23.73
N GLY A 229 -15.61 1.50 24.24
CA GLY A 229 -16.44 1.45 25.44
C GLY A 229 -17.80 0.79 25.19
N PRO A 230 -18.59 0.56 26.27
CA PRO A 230 -19.92 -0.04 26.18
C PRO A 230 -20.87 0.69 25.26
N ASP A 231 -20.81 2.02 25.22
CA ASP A 231 -21.68 2.84 24.37
C ASP A 231 -21.46 2.58 22.87
N PHE A 232 -20.19 2.37 22.47
CA PHE A 232 -19.89 1.97 21.09
C PHE A 232 -20.53 0.63 20.74
N TRP A 233 -20.40 -0.38 21.60
CA TRP A 233 -20.91 -1.73 21.35
C TRP A 233 -22.45 -1.74 21.30
N ALA A 234 -23.08 -0.94 22.16
CA ALA A 234 -24.53 -0.76 22.15
C ALA A 234 -25.00 -0.10 20.84
N ALA A 235 -24.33 0.97 20.39
CA ALA A 235 -24.64 1.67 19.15
C ALA A 235 -24.39 0.79 17.92
N ALA A 236 -23.30 0.00 17.91
CA ALA A 236 -22.96 -0.93 16.84
C ALA A 236 -23.87 -2.17 16.78
N GLY A 237 -24.72 -2.41 17.79
CA GLY A 237 -25.63 -3.56 17.85
C GLY A 237 -24.94 -4.93 17.91
N THR A 238 -23.71 -4.97 18.46
CA THR A 238 -22.86 -6.18 18.52
C THR A 238 -22.01 -6.16 19.78
N ASP A 239 -21.15 -7.16 19.95
CA ASP A 239 -20.24 -7.26 21.08
C ASP A 239 -18.85 -7.82 20.66
N PRO A 240 -17.81 -7.72 21.54
CA PRO A 240 -16.46 -8.19 21.21
C PRO A 240 -16.36 -9.67 20.85
N SER A 241 -17.29 -10.53 21.29
CA SER A 241 -17.26 -11.98 21.05
C SER A 241 -17.56 -12.32 19.60
N ALA A 242 -18.37 -11.50 18.92
CA ALA A 242 -18.63 -11.63 17.48
C ALA A 242 -17.34 -11.57 16.63
N PHE A 243 -16.28 -10.94 17.17
CA PHE A 243 -14.98 -10.79 16.52
C PHE A 243 -13.90 -11.65 17.20
N ALA A 244 -14.24 -12.78 17.81
CA ALA A 244 -13.29 -13.62 18.56
C ALA A 244 -12.05 -14.02 17.74
N ALA A 245 -12.21 -14.32 16.45
CA ALA A 245 -11.11 -14.66 15.53
C ALA A 245 -10.17 -13.49 15.20
N LEU A 246 -10.59 -12.24 15.41
CA LEU A 246 -9.76 -11.05 15.22
C LEU A 246 -8.78 -10.93 16.38
N GLY A 247 -7.52 -11.28 16.13
CA GLY A 247 -6.45 -11.29 17.13
C GLY A 247 -5.06 -11.09 16.49
N VAL A 248 -4.06 -10.90 17.34
CA VAL A 248 -2.66 -10.64 16.93
C VAL A 248 -2.10 -11.78 16.08
N LEU A 249 -2.39 -13.05 16.40
CA LEU A 249 -1.93 -14.18 15.60
C LEU A 249 -2.53 -14.18 14.18
N GLY A 250 -3.81 -13.80 14.05
CA GLY A 250 -4.46 -13.60 12.75
C GLY A 250 -3.81 -12.47 11.94
N PHE A 251 -3.48 -11.36 12.61
CA PHE A 251 -2.73 -10.25 12.01
C PHE A 251 -1.36 -10.69 11.50
N LEU A 252 -0.57 -11.38 12.31
CA LEU A 252 0.76 -11.86 11.92
C LEU A 252 0.68 -12.87 10.77
N LYS A 253 -0.25 -13.84 10.83
CA LYS A 253 -0.52 -14.75 9.71
C LYS A 253 -0.83 -13.99 8.42
N ASN A 254 -1.75 -13.01 8.48
CA ASN A 254 -2.12 -12.21 7.32
C ASN A 254 -0.89 -11.48 6.75
N LEU A 255 -0.12 -10.78 7.59
CA LEU A 255 1.08 -10.06 7.15
C LEU A 255 2.09 -10.96 6.45
N VAL A 256 2.41 -12.12 7.01
CA VAL A 256 3.40 -13.04 6.45
C VAL A 256 2.99 -13.49 5.05
N PHE A 257 1.80 -14.03 4.90
CA PHE A 257 1.38 -14.64 3.63
C PHE A 257 1.03 -13.60 2.56
N VAL A 258 0.46 -12.45 2.95
CA VAL A 258 0.24 -11.34 2.02
C VAL A 258 1.57 -10.74 1.56
N THR A 259 2.55 -10.60 2.45
CA THR A 259 3.89 -10.09 2.09
C THR A 259 4.57 -11.00 1.07
N ILE A 260 4.51 -12.33 1.26
CA ILE A 260 5.01 -13.29 0.27
C ILE A 260 4.32 -13.06 -1.09
N GLY A 261 3.00 -12.97 -1.10
CA GLY A 261 2.24 -12.67 -2.32
C GLY A 261 2.65 -11.34 -2.95
N ASN A 262 2.79 -10.28 -2.16
CA ASN A 262 3.20 -8.97 -2.66
C ASN A 262 4.62 -9.00 -3.26
N ILE A 263 5.58 -9.69 -2.65
CA ILE A 263 6.94 -9.85 -3.22
C ILE A 263 6.87 -10.55 -4.58
N LEU A 264 6.11 -11.63 -4.68
CA LEU A 264 5.95 -12.38 -5.94
C LEU A 264 5.27 -11.53 -7.02
N GLY A 265 4.19 -10.81 -6.67
CA GLY A 265 3.45 -9.97 -7.61
C GLY A 265 4.27 -8.81 -8.15
N GLY A 266 4.89 -8.02 -7.27
CA GLY A 266 5.71 -6.88 -7.70
C GLY A 266 7.01 -7.31 -8.37
N GLY A 267 7.63 -8.40 -7.87
CA GLY A 267 8.79 -9.01 -8.51
C GLY A 267 8.48 -9.47 -9.95
N SER A 268 7.33 -10.11 -10.18
CA SER A 268 6.93 -10.56 -11.52
C SER A 268 6.74 -9.40 -12.50
N VAL A 269 6.09 -8.31 -12.07
CA VAL A 269 5.93 -7.09 -12.89
C VAL A 269 7.31 -6.51 -13.23
N GLY A 270 8.17 -6.35 -12.23
CA GLY A 270 9.52 -5.84 -12.44
C GLY A 270 10.32 -6.69 -13.44
N LEU A 271 10.33 -8.02 -13.26
CA LEU A 271 11.04 -8.94 -14.15
C LEU A 271 10.48 -8.96 -15.57
N ALA A 272 9.15 -8.88 -15.73
CA ALA A 272 8.51 -8.82 -17.05
C ALA A 272 8.94 -7.58 -17.83
N TYR A 273 8.91 -6.40 -17.19
CA TYR A 273 9.35 -5.16 -17.83
C TYR A 273 10.87 -5.10 -18.06
N TRP A 274 11.67 -5.70 -17.14
CA TRP A 274 13.09 -5.88 -17.37
C TRP A 274 13.35 -6.70 -18.64
N TYR A 275 12.69 -7.83 -18.78
CA TYR A 275 12.84 -8.69 -19.94
C TYR A 275 12.44 -7.97 -21.23
N ALA A 276 11.27 -7.30 -21.22
CA ALA A 276 10.71 -6.66 -22.42
C ALA A 276 11.53 -5.44 -22.88
N TYR A 277 12.02 -4.60 -21.98
CA TYR A 277 12.57 -3.30 -22.32
C TYR A 277 14.01 -3.05 -21.87
N LEU A 278 14.49 -3.71 -20.81
CA LEU A 278 15.75 -3.34 -20.16
C LEU A 278 16.87 -4.36 -20.37
N GLN A 279 16.57 -5.56 -20.88
CA GLN A 279 17.56 -6.62 -21.08
C GLN A 279 18.67 -6.21 -22.07
N LYS A 280 18.32 -5.41 -23.09
CA LYS A 280 19.23 -4.94 -24.14
C LYS A 280 19.84 -3.56 -23.84
N VAL A 281 19.47 -2.95 -22.74
CA VAL A 281 20.01 -1.65 -22.29
C VAL A 281 21.09 -1.98 -21.26
N GLY A 282 22.35 -1.96 -21.71
CA GLY A 282 23.54 -2.26 -20.91
C GLY A 282 23.81 -1.28 -19.79
#